data_83b8e7b2c2b4ed2be8d8522fb6374251
#
_entry.id   83b8e7b2c2b4ed2be8d8522fb6374251
#
_cell.length_a   1.000
_cell.length_b   1.000
_cell.length_c   1.000
_cell.angle_alpha   90.00
_cell.angle_beta   90.00
_cell.angle_gamma   90.00
#
_symmetry.space_group_name_H-M   'P 1'
#
loop_
_entity.id
_entity.type
_entity.pdbx_description
1 polymer ?
#
loop_
_entity_poly.entity_id
_entity_poly.type
_entity_poly.pdbx_seq_one_letter_code
_entity_poly.pdbx_strand_id
1 'polypeptide(L)'
;YLDHQYRELDPVRAVERKSILRHMQNAGLETPGPSSATALCNFIITVDADSDGEGGFAPKATQLPTIKVGTTVNTSGGIVFNLIKDIDFTEVDALGNLKAKVSVLSSNAQGNPISYTMSRKEFCISGAEIDETFTIGAAHVSFREITLGNADVTDIISVTDSTGNRYYEVDSLSQDTVFVPVGNIKSDRDEVSHSLEIKPAPRRFIKFRN
;
A
#
# COMPACT_ATOMS: atom_id res chain seq x y z
N TYR A 1 -0.97 -10.49 46.36
CA TYR A 1 -0.81 -11.27 45.11
C TYR A 1 -2.15 -11.63 44.48
N LEU A 2 -3.04 -12.28 45.22
CA LEU A 2 -4.38 -12.67 44.75
C LEU A 2 -5.23 -11.45 44.34
N ASP A 3 -5.20 -10.40 45.15
CA ASP A 3 -5.95 -9.18 44.89
C ASP A 3 -5.53 -8.50 43.58
N HIS A 4 -4.21 -8.52 43.26
CA HIS A 4 -3.72 -8.06 41.98
C HIS A 4 -4.24 -8.91 40.82
N GLN A 5 -4.20 -10.25 40.94
CA GLN A 5 -4.73 -11.15 39.90
C GLN A 5 -6.23 -10.95 39.66
N TYR A 6 -7.02 -10.78 40.72
CA TYR A 6 -8.46 -10.46 40.58
C TYR A 6 -8.70 -9.13 39.89
N ARG A 7 -7.88 -8.13 40.16
CA ARG A 7 -7.96 -6.84 39.45
C ARG A 7 -7.68 -6.97 37.96
N GLU A 8 -6.72 -7.79 37.60
CA GLU A 8 -6.36 -8.00 36.19
C GLU A 8 -7.42 -8.78 35.39
N LEU A 9 -8.33 -9.50 36.06
CA LEU A 9 -9.49 -10.15 35.45
C LEU A 9 -10.66 -9.18 35.15
N ASP A 10 -10.67 -8.03 35.80
CA ASP A 10 -11.70 -7.01 35.62
C ASP A 10 -11.27 -6.03 34.51
N PRO A 11 -11.98 -5.94 33.36
CA PRO A 11 -11.62 -5.04 32.25
C PRO A 11 -11.52 -3.56 32.65
N VAL A 12 -12.26 -3.15 33.68
CA VAL A 12 -12.29 -1.76 34.17
C VAL A 12 -11.12 -1.47 35.11
N ARG A 13 -10.61 -2.48 35.80
CA ARG A 13 -9.58 -2.33 36.84
C ARG A 13 -8.21 -2.86 36.44
N ALA A 14 -8.12 -3.56 35.31
CA ALA A 14 -6.83 -4.06 34.78
C ALA A 14 -5.87 -2.90 34.53
N VAL A 15 -4.62 -3.07 34.95
CA VAL A 15 -3.55 -2.07 34.84
C VAL A 15 -2.44 -2.58 33.91
N GLU A 16 -2.23 -3.90 33.86
CA GLU A 16 -1.22 -4.47 32.98
C GLU A 16 -1.65 -4.40 31.52
N ARG A 17 -0.79 -3.85 30.67
CA ARG A 17 -1.04 -3.73 29.23
C ARG A 17 -1.47 -5.06 28.61
N LYS A 18 -0.81 -6.17 28.99
CA LYS A 18 -1.14 -7.51 28.47
C LYS A 18 -2.54 -7.96 28.81
N SER A 19 -3.02 -7.67 30.04
CA SER A 19 -4.38 -7.97 30.49
C SER A 19 -5.40 -7.13 29.73
N ILE A 20 -5.14 -5.84 29.58
CA ILE A 20 -6.00 -4.92 28.83
C ILE A 20 -6.13 -5.36 27.36
N LEU A 21 -5.03 -5.71 26.69
CA LEU A 21 -5.04 -6.21 25.32
C LEU A 21 -5.87 -7.50 25.17
N ARG A 22 -5.77 -8.41 26.13
CA ARG A 22 -6.58 -9.63 26.14
C ARG A 22 -8.08 -9.35 26.34
N HIS A 23 -8.41 -8.41 27.20
CA HIS A 23 -9.81 -7.97 27.35
C HIS A 23 -10.36 -7.33 26.07
N MET A 24 -9.57 -6.51 25.39
CA MET A 24 -9.94 -5.94 24.08
C MET A 24 -10.19 -7.05 23.04
N GLN A 25 -9.29 -8.03 22.93
CA GLN A 25 -9.45 -9.17 22.03
C GLN A 25 -10.71 -10.00 22.36
N ASN A 26 -10.97 -10.27 23.65
CA ASN A 26 -12.18 -10.96 24.07
C ASN A 26 -13.47 -10.20 23.75
N ALA A 27 -13.38 -8.88 23.71
CA ALA A 27 -14.48 -8.00 23.29
C ALA A 27 -14.59 -7.84 21.76
N GLY A 28 -13.73 -8.48 20.98
CA GLY A 28 -13.68 -8.35 19.53
C GLY A 28 -13.11 -7.03 19.04
N LEU A 29 -12.36 -6.31 19.91
CA LEU A 29 -11.73 -5.05 19.55
C LEU A 29 -10.29 -5.31 19.09
N GLU A 30 -9.96 -4.80 17.90
CA GLU A 30 -8.58 -4.81 17.43
C GLU A 30 -7.78 -3.67 18.06
N THR A 31 -6.54 -3.96 18.42
CA THR A 31 -5.61 -2.94 18.89
C THR A 31 -5.09 -2.14 17.69
N PRO A 32 -5.34 -0.81 17.62
CA PRO A 32 -4.79 -0.02 16.54
C PRO A 32 -3.26 -0.08 16.57
N GLY A 33 -2.69 -0.34 15.40
CA GLY A 33 -1.25 -0.34 15.23
C GLY A 33 -0.73 0.98 14.69
N PRO A 34 0.57 1.08 14.43
CA PRO A 34 1.14 2.20 13.72
C PRO A 34 0.47 2.32 12.35
N SER A 35 0.23 3.54 11.90
CA SER A 35 -0.29 3.82 10.57
C SER A 35 0.74 4.58 9.75
N SER A 36 0.83 4.25 8.46
CA SER A 36 1.68 4.97 7.53
C SER A 36 1.14 6.38 7.30
N ALA A 37 2.04 7.36 7.26
CA ALA A 37 1.69 8.70 6.83
C ALA A 37 1.46 8.71 5.31
N THR A 38 0.44 9.44 4.85
CA THR A 38 0.18 9.65 3.44
C THR A 38 0.49 11.08 3.03
N ALA A 39 1.07 11.26 1.86
CA ALA A 39 1.37 12.56 1.28
C ALA A 39 0.95 12.61 -0.19
N LEU A 40 0.36 13.73 -0.61
CA LEU A 40 0.11 13.98 -2.03
C LEU A 40 1.35 14.61 -2.63
N CYS A 41 2.12 13.82 -3.38
CA CYS A 41 3.34 14.25 -4.03
C CYS A 41 3.05 14.80 -5.44
N ASN A 42 3.73 15.86 -5.82
CA ASN A 42 3.66 16.40 -7.17
C ASN A 42 4.92 15.99 -7.94
N PHE A 43 4.76 15.12 -8.92
CA PHE A 43 5.83 14.64 -9.78
C PHE A 43 5.96 15.58 -10.96
N ILE A 44 7.15 16.13 -11.16
CA ILE A 44 7.43 17.11 -12.18
C ILE A 44 8.53 16.57 -13.08
N ILE A 45 8.29 16.59 -14.39
CA ILE A 45 9.27 16.23 -15.40
C ILE A 45 9.46 17.38 -16.39
N THR A 46 10.62 17.45 -16.99
CA THR A 46 10.91 18.36 -18.09
C THR A 46 11.12 17.54 -19.35
N VAL A 47 10.46 17.94 -20.43
CA VAL A 47 10.53 17.27 -21.73
C VAL A 47 10.75 18.34 -22.83
N ASP A 48 11.40 17.94 -23.91
CA ASP A 48 11.59 18.82 -25.07
C ASP A 48 10.26 19.07 -25.80
N ALA A 49 10.20 20.15 -26.51
CA ALA A 49 9.13 20.42 -27.46
C ALA A 49 9.37 19.67 -28.78
N ASP A 50 8.30 19.17 -29.37
CA ASP A 50 8.29 18.60 -30.72
C ASP A 50 7.14 19.21 -31.52
N SER A 51 7.19 19.12 -32.84
CA SER A 51 6.09 19.60 -33.70
C SER A 51 4.87 18.70 -33.50
N ASP A 52 3.69 19.32 -33.37
CA ASP A 52 2.41 18.60 -33.31
C ASP A 52 1.88 18.18 -34.71
N GLY A 53 2.58 18.58 -35.78
CA GLY A 53 2.17 18.30 -37.16
C GLY A 53 1.12 19.25 -37.74
N GLU A 54 0.52 20.11 -36.90
CA GLU A 54 -0.49 21.10 -37.28
C GLU A 54 0.05 22.54 -37.26
N GLY A 55 1.37 22.68 -37.12
CA GLY A 55 2.07 23.98 -37.08
C GLY A 55 2.24 24.52 -35.64
N GLY A 56 1.88 23.77 -34.64
CA GLY A 56 2.11 24.03 -33.22
C GLY A 56 3.24 23.19 -32.64
N PHE A 57 3.37 23.25 -31.30
CA PHE A 57 4.35 22.52 -30.53
C PHE A 57 3.66 21.79 -29.38
N ALA A 58 4.07 20.52 -29.15
CA ALA A 58 3.61 19.68 -28.07
C ALA A 58 4.79 19.08 -27.31
N PRO A 59 4.59 18.57 -26.09
CA PRO A 59 5.59 17.78 -25.39
C PRO A 59 5.98 16.54 -26.20
N LYS A 60 7.28 16.27 -26.32
CA LYS A 60 7.80 15.16 -27.12
C LYS A 60 7.35 13.82 -26.56
N ALA A 61 6.47 13.12 -27.28
CA ALA A 61 5.79 11.90 -26.83
C ALA A 61 6.78 10.77 -26.43
N THR A 62 7.93 10.68 -27.12
CA THR A 62 8.96 9.67 -26.84
C THR A 62 9.72 9.89 -25.52
N GLN A 63 9.56 11.05 -24.89
CA GLN A 63 10.20 11.39 -23.61
C GLN A 63 9.24 11.29 -22.42
N LEU A 64 7.99 10.89 -22.64
CA LEU A 64 6.99 10.77 -21.58
C LEU A 64 7.17 9.43 -20.83
N PRO A 65 7.60 9.45 -19.56
CA PRO A 65 7.83 8.23 -18.81
C PRO A 65 6.56 7.75 -18.11
N THR A 66 6.58 6.47 -17.72
CA THR A 66 5.71 5.93 -16.69
C THR A 66 6.53 5.68 -15.43
N ILE A 67 6.19 6.36 -14.33
CA ILE A 67 6.78 6.11 -13.01
C ILE A 67 5.99 4.98 -12.36
N LYS A 68 6.71 3.91 -11.97
CA LYS A 68 6.07 2.70 -11.47
C LYS A 68 5.74 2.78 -9.97
N VAL A 69 4.69 2.08 -9.59
CA VAL A 69 4.37 1.79 -8.17
C VAL A 69 5.60 1.26 -7.44
N GLY A 70 5.76 1.63 -6.17
CA GLY A 70 6.95 1.29 -5.38
C GLY A 70 8.15 2.20 -5.60
N THR A 71 8.08 3.18 -6.52
CA THR A 71 9.13 4.20 -6.65
C THR A 71 9.23 4.99 -5.35
N THR A 72 10.45 5.09 -4.82
CA THR A 72 10.73 5.77 -3.56
C THR A 72 10.96 7.27 -3.76
N VAL A 73 10.37 8.07 -2.89
CA VAL A 73 10.55 9.52 -2.81
C VAL A 73 11.07 9.87 -1.42
N ASN A 74 12.21 10.53 -1.34
CA ASN A 74 12.83 10.93 -0.08
C ASN A 74 12.52 12.40 0.23
N THR A 75 12.15 12.66 1.49
CA THR A 75 12.08 14.04 1.98
C THR A 75 13.49 14.54 2.32
N SER A 76 13.65 15.85 2.44
CA SER A 76 14.89 16.47 2.93
C SER A 76 15.28 16.03 4.35
N GLY A 77 14.31 15.56 5.15
CA GLY A 77 14.52 14.99 6.49
C GLY A 77 14.84 13.47 6.48
N GLY A 78 15.01 12.84 5.32
CA GLY A 78 15.35 11.41 5.21
C GLY A 78 14.19 10.44 5.36
N ILE A 79 12.95 10.93 5.45
CA ILE A 79 11.77 10.06 5.47
C ILE A 79 11.48 9.57 4.05
N VAL A 80 11.33 8.25 3.92
CA VAL A 80 11.04 7.57 2.65
C VAL A 80 9.54 7.42 2.48
N PHE A 81 9.05 7.79 1.29
CA PHE A 81 7.69 7.55 0.84
C PHE A 81 7.71 6.67 -0.41
N ASN A 82 6.75 5.79 -0.54
CA ASN A 82 6.58 4.92 -1.69
C ASN A 82 5.34 5.30 -2.48
N LEU A 83 5.48 5.36 -3.79
CA LEU A 83 4.38 5.61 -4.72
C LEU A 83 3.42 4.40 -4.71
N ILE A 84 2.12 4.66 -4.54
CA ILE A 84 1.10 3.59 -4.41
C ILE A 84 0.42 3.23 -5.73
N LYS A 85 0.61 4.04 -6.78
CA LYS A 85 0.00 3.82 -8.09
C LYS A 85 0.93 4.31 -9.18
N ASP A 86 0.93 3.62 -10.33
CA ASP A 86 1.67 4.05 -11.53
C ASP A 86 1.25 5.46 -11.96
N ILE A 87 2.22 6.28 -12.33
CA ILE A 87 2.01 7.60 -12.93
C ILE A 87 2.44 7.52 -14.39
N ASP A 88 1.48 7.49 -15.28
CA ASP A 88 1.73 7.50 -16.71
C ASP A 88 1.53 8.92 -17.28
N PHE A 89 2.60 9.53 -17.74
CA PHE A 89 2.56 10.86 -18.34
C PHE A 89 2.02 10.86 -19.78
N THR A 90 1.84 9.69 -20.40
CA THR A 90 1.21 9.55 -21.72
C THR A 90 -0.32 9.46 -21.65
N GLU A 91 -0.88 9.29 -20.44
CA GLU A 91 -2.32 9.09 -20.24
C GLU A 91 -3.12 10.31 -20.70
N VAL A 92 -4.14 10.06 -21.52
CA VAL A 92 -5.05 11.10 -22.04
C VAL A 92 -6.44 10.98 -21.41
N ASP A 93 -7.17 12.06 -21.41
CA ASP A 93 -8.58 12.11 -21.04
C ASP A 93 -9.50 11.65 -22.20
N ALA A 94 -10.81 11.65 -21.97
CA ALA A 94 -11.81 11.26 -22.98
C ALA A 94 -11.82 12.18 -24.22
N LEU A 95 -11.21 13.38 -24.14
CA LEU A 95 -11.11 14.35 -25.21
C LEU A 95 -9.76 14.26 -25.96
N GLY A 96 -8.87 13.35 -25.53
CA GLY A 96 -7.54 13.19 -26.11
C GLY A 96 -6.47 14.13 -25.54
N ASN A 97 -6.77 14.94 -24.52
CA ASN A 97 -5.79 15.81 -23.88
C ASN A 97 -4.99 15.03 -22.82
N LEU A 98 -3.70 15.38 -22.69
CA LEU A 98 -2.87 14.79 -21.64
C LEU A 98 -3.46 15.10 -20.25
N LYS A 99 -3.61 14.09 -19.41
CA LYS A 99 -4.05 14.26 -18.01
C LYS A 99 -3.00 14.98 -17.14
N ALA A 100 -1.74 14.98 -17.57
CA ALA A 100 -0.70 15.77 -16.92
C ALA A 100 -0.93 17.26 -17.19
N LYS A 101 -0.72 18.10 -16.17
CA LYS A 101 -0.71 19.55 -16.35
C LYS A 101 0.56 19.93 -17.11
N VAL A 102 0.40 20.54 -18.29
CA VAL A 102 1.48 20.97 -19.16
C VAL A 102 1.67 22.48 -19.06
N SER A 103 2.90 22.94 -19.01
CA SER A 103 3.27 24.36 -19.06
C SER A 103 4.58 24.56 -19.85
N VAL A 104 4.69 25.63 -20.57
CA VAL A 104 5.92 25.97 -21.29
C VAL A 104 6.99 26.35 -20.26
N LEU A 105 8.15 25.71 -20.34
CA LEU A 105 9.29 26.00 -19.47
C LEU A 105 10.22 27.04 -20.15
N SER A 106 10.52 26.86 -21.42
CA SER A 106 11.38 27.79 -22.18
C SER A 106 10.91 27.93 -23.62
N SER A 107 11.19 29.13 -24.21
CA SER A 107 10.88 29.44 -25.58
C SER A 107 12.10 30.02 -26.28
N ASN A 108 12.14 29.91 -27.61
CA ASN A 108 13.18 30.52 -28.44
C ASN A 108 12.93 32.04 -28.66
N ALA A 109 13.83 32.68 -29.36
CA ALA A 109 13.73 34.11 -29.68
C ALA A 109 12.48 34.48 -30.51
N GLN A 110 11.87 33.52 -31.20
CA GLN A 110 10.65 33.67 -32.01
C GLN A 110 9.38 33.39 -31.18
N GLY A 111 9.50 33.06 -29.88
CA GLY A 111 8.40 32.73 -28.99
C GLY A 111 7.91 31.29 -29.06
N ASN A 112 8.55 30.42 -29.86
CA ASN A 112 8.17 29.03 -29.96
C ASN A 112 8.70 28.23 -28.75
N PRO A 113 7.90 27.35 -28.13
CA PRO A 113 8.36 26.50 -27.06
C PRO A 113 9.54 25.62 -27.46
N ILE A 114 10.55 25.53 -26.58
CA ILE A 114 11.70 24.61 -26.70
C ILE A 114 11.52 23.43 -25.72
N SER A 115 10.95 23.70 -24.55
CA SER A 115 10.73 22.69 -23.54
C SER A 115 9.46 22.96 -22.73
N TYR A 116 8.89 21.87 -22.22
CA TYR A 116 7.71 21.86 -21.37
C TYR A 116 8.02 21.28 -20.00
N THR A 117 7.34 21.81 -19.00
CA THR A 117 7.23 21.19 -17.67
C THR A 117 5.88 20.49 -17.60
N MET A 118 5.90 19.21 -17.24
CA MET A 118 4.70 18.43 -17.02
C MET A 118 4.62 18.00 -15.56
N SER A 119 3.42 18.05 -14.99
CA SER A 119 3.22 17.64 -13.59
C SER A 119 2.00 16.76 -13.41
N ARG A 120 2.12 15.77 -12.56
CA ARG A 120 1.03 14.90 -12.06
C ARG A 120 1.15 14.73 -10.55
N LYS A 121 0.00 14.69 -9.90
CA LYS A 121 -0.07 14.45 -8.46
C LYS A 121 -0.52 13.03 -8.21
N GLU A 122 0.15 12.35 -7.27
CA GLU A 122 -0.25 11.02 -6.82
C GLU A 122 0.08 10.85 -5.33
N PHE A 123 -0.66 9.98 -4.66
CA PHE A 123 -0.44 9.68 -3.26
C PHE A 123 0.78 8.78 -3.08
N CYS A 124 1.55 9.11 -2.06
CA CYS A 124 2.66 8.30 -1.57
C CYS A 124 2.43 7.99 -0.09
N ILE A 125 2.86 6.83 0.36
CA ILE A 125 2.78 6.40 1.75
C ILE A 125 4.18 6.24 2.34
N SER A 126 4.34 6.63 3.61
CA SER A 126 5.59 6.38 4.34
C SER A 126 5.69 4.90 4.71
N GLY A 127 6.88 4.35 4.61
CA GLY A 127 7.17 2.96 4.92
C GLY A 127 7.93 2.26 3.80
N ALA A 128 8.44 1.09 4.09
CA ALA A 128 9.10 0.21 3.14
C ALA A 128 8.55 -1.20 3.30
N GLU A 129 8.45 -1.94 2.21
CA GLU A 129 8.23 -3.37 2.27
C GLU A 129 9.54 -4.06 2.66
N ILE A 130 9.45 -4.96 3.64
CA ILE A 130 10.59 -5.74 4.14
C ILE A 130 10.17 -7.20 4.15
N ASP A 131 10.99 -8.04 3.55
CA ASP A 131 10.82 -9.48 3.59
C ASP A 131 11.57 -10.07 4.78
N GLU A 132 10.87 -10.82 5.63
CA GLU A 132 11.48 -11.60 6.69
C GLU A 132 11.30 -13.09 6.43
N THR A 133 12.38 -13.85 6.53
CA THR A 133 12.37 -15.30 6.32
C THR A 133 12.61 -16.04 7.63
N PHE A 134 11.72 -16.97 7.96
CA PHE A 134 11.80 -17.78 9.15
C PHE A 134 11.99 -19.26 8.82
N THR A 135 13.00 -19.88 9.40
CA THR A 135 13.22 -21.32 9.24
C THR A 135 12.34 -22.10 10.19
N ILE A 136 11.42 -22.88 9.65
CA ILE A 136 10.53 -23.73 10.41
C ILE A 136 11.11 -25.16 10.45
N GLY A 137 11.46 -25.65 11.64
CA GLY A 137 11.94 -27.01 11.81
C GLY A 137 10.86 -28.06 11.53
N ALA A 138 11.27 -29.31 11.29
CA ALA A 138 10.40 -30.42 10.94
C ALA A 138 9.43 -30.83 12.07
N ALA A 139 9.73 -30.48 13.33
CA ALA A 139 8.86 -30.79 14.46
C ALA A 139 7.55 -29.99 14.38
N HIS A 140 6.43 -30.70 14.49
CA HIS A 140 5.12 -30.05 14.58
C HIS A 140 4.99 -29.32 15.92
N VAL A 141 4.64 -28.03 15.84
CA VAL A 141 4.32 -27.20 17.01
C VAL A 141 2.91 -26.64 16.78
N SER A 142 1.98 -27.03 17.61
CA SER A 142 0.60 -26.49 17.56
C SER A 142 0.60 -25.02 17.92
N PHE A 143 -0.18 -24.21 17.18
CA PHE A 143 -0.29 -22.77 17.41
C PHE A 143 1.07 -22.07 17.44
N ARG A 144 1.91 -22.39 16.46
CA ARG A 144 3.26 -21.81 16.36
C ARG A 144 3.16 -20.28 16.28
N GLU A 145 3.87 -19.63 17.20
CA GLU A 145 4.05 -18.19 17.20
C GLU A 145 5.36 -17.82 16.51
N ILE A 146 5.31 -16.80 15.65
CA ILE A 146 6.48 -16.22 14.99
C ILE A 146 6.50 -14.75 15.34
N THR A 147 7.60 -14.29 15.93
CA THR A 147 7.79 -12.88 16.26
C THR A 147 8.56 -12.23 15.12
N LEU A 148 8.01 -11.16 14.54
CA LEU A 148 8.69 -10.36 13.54
C LEU A 148 9.86 -9.61 14.17
N GLY A 149 10.96 -9.49 13.43
CA GLY A 149 12.17 -8.82 13.89
C GLY A 149 12.05 -7.31 13.85
N ASN A 150 11.22 -6.78 12.97
CA ASN A 150 10.98 -5.34 12.86
C ASN A 150 9.89 -4.89 13.84
N ALA A 151 10.16 -3.79 14.55
CA ALA A 151 9.16 -3.05 15.29
C ALA A 151 8.30 -2.21 14.34
N ASP A 152 7.17 -1.71 14.82
CA ASP A 152 6.30 -0.76 14.09
C ASP A 152 5.77 -1.29 12.73
N VAL A 153 5.55 -2.60 12.63
CA VAL A 153 4.92 -3.21 11.46
C VAL A 153 3.48 -2.70 11.34
N THR A 154 3.18 -2.03 10.24
CA THR A 154 1.83 -1.51 9.95
C THR A 154 0.89 -2.62 9.52
N ASP A 155 1.34 -3.44 8.57
CA ASP A 155 0.54 -4.54 8.04
C ASP A 155 1.42 -5.68 7.52
N ILE A 156 0.82 -6.86 7.32
CA ILE A 156 1.44 -8.02 6.71
C ILE A 156 0.84 -8.20 5.31
N ILE A 157 1.63 -7.89 4.28
CA ILE A 157 1.18 -7.92 2.89
C ILE A 157 0.93 -9.34 2.42
N SER A 158 1.85 -10.25 2.74
CA SER A 158 1.74 -11.66 2.37
C SER A 158 2.56 -12.56 3.27
N VAL A 159 2.08 -13.78 3.44
CA VAL A 159 2.82 -14.87 4.08
C VAL A 159 2.79 -16.07 3.13
N THR A 160 3.97 -16.57 2.77
CA THR A 160 4.11 -17.73 1.89
C THR A 160 5.11 -18.72 2.46
N ASP A 161 4.94 -19.99 2.14
CA ASP A 161 5.94 -21.03 2.47
C ASP A 161 6.91 -21.27 1.29
N SER A 162 7.94 -22.08 1.53
CA SER A 162 8.96 -22.43 0.54
C SER A 162 8.44 -23.18 -0.69
N THR A 163 7.21 -23.69 -0.63
CA THR A 163 6.54 -24.36 -1.76
C THR A 163 5.59 -23.43 -2.51
N GLY A 164 5.53 -22.15 -2.13
CA GLY A 164 4.71 -21.13 -2.77
C GLY A 164 3.25 -21.11 -2.29
N ASN A 165 2.90 -21.85 -1.24
CA ASN A 165 1.55 -21.79 -0.68
C ASN A 165 1.36 -20.49 0.09
N ARG A 166 0.22 -19.83 -0.14
CA ARG A 166 -0.16 -18.61 0.56
C ARG A 166 -0.92 -18.93 1.84
N TYR A 167 -0.62 -18.19 2.90
CA TYR A 167 -1.36 -18.16 4.15
C TYR A 167 -2.24 -16.93 4.18
N TYR A 168 -3.46 -17.07 4.68
CA TYR A 168 -4.44 -15.99 4.75
C TYR A 168 -4.58 -15.47 6.18
N GLU A 169 -4.63 -14.17 6.33
CA GLU A 169 -4.99 -13.54 7.59
C GLU A 169 -6.47 -13.77 7.87
N VAL A 170 -6.80 -14.16 9.10
CA VAL A 170 -8.16 -14.42 9.56
C VAL A 170 -8.34 -13.83 10.96
N ASP A 171 -9.58 -13.51 11.33
CA ASP A 171 -9.90 -12.99 12.66
C ASP A 171 -9.76 -14.04 13.74
N SER A 172 -10.04 -15.28 13.39
CA SER A 172 -9.92 -16.45 14.28
C SER A 172 -9.39 -17.66 13.51
N LEU A 173 -8.51 -18.45 14.15
CA LEU A 173 -8.02 -19.70 13.57
C LEU A 173 -9.09 -20.77 13.31
N SER A 174 -10.31 -20.59 13.83
CA SER A 174 -11.47 -21.42 13.48
C SER A 174 -12.12 -21.05 12.15
N GLN A 175 -11.85 -19.86 11.62
CA GLN A 175 -12.36 -19.40 10.33
C GLN A 175 -11.64 -20.15 9.20
N ASP A 176 -12.38 -20.84 8.35
CA ASP A 176 -11.87 -21.68 7.27
C ASP A 176 -12.01 -21.07 5.87
N THR A 177 -12.62 -19.90 5.78
CA THR A 177 -12.86 -19.18 4.53
C THR A 177 -12.49 -17.71 4.64
N VAL A 178 -12.05 -17.12 3.53
CA VAL A 178 -11.75 -15.69 3.41
C VAL A 178 -12.43 -15.09 2.20
N PHE A 179 -12.73 -13.81 2.26
CA PHE A 179 -13.24 -13.03 1.14
C PHE A 179 -12.07 -12.34 0.44
N VAL A 180 -11.88 -12.65 -0.83
CA VAL A 180 -10.81 -12.07 -1.64
C VAL A 180 -11.42 -11.16 -2.70
N PRO A 181 -11.01 -9.88 -2.78
CA PRO A 181 -11.46 -9.01 -3.84
C PRO A 181 -10.89 -9.48 -5.19
N VAL A 182 -11.76 -9.66 -6.16
CA VAL A 182 -11.42 -10.02 -7.54
C VAL A 182 -11.93 -8.92 -8.45
N GLY A 183 -11.09 -8.50 -9.41
CA GLY A 183 -11.47 -7.46 -10.37
C GLY A 183 -12.73 -7.84 -11.12
N ASN A 184 -13.68 -6.93 -11.17
CA ASN A 184 -14.93 -7.14 -11.90
C ASN A 184 -14.68 -6.98 -13.41
N ILE A 185 -14.93 -8.05 -14.17
CA ILE A 185 -14.80 -8.10 -15.64
C ILE A 185 -16.14 -7.90 -16.36
N LYS A 186 -17.24 -7.70 -15.61
CA LYS A 186 -18.58 -7.53 -16.18
C LYS A 186 -18.79 -6.11 -16.68
N SER A 187 -19.95 -5.87 -17.31
CA SER A 187 -20.33 -4.59 -17.90
C SER A 187 -20.51 -3.46 -16.89
N ASP A 188 -20.72 -3.78 -15.61
CA ASP A 188 -20.88 -2.86 -14.50
C ASP A 188 -19.57 -2.54 -13.74
N ARG A 189 -18.42 -2.91 -14.32
CA ARG A 189 -17.09 -2.73 -13.71
C ARG A 189 -16.75 -1.26 -13.35
N ASP A 190 -17.36 -0.32 -14.06
CA ASP A 190 -17.11 1.11 -13.82
C ASP A 190 -17.85 1.61 -12.57
N GLU A 191 -18.94 0.93 -12.17
CA GLU A 191 -19.71 1.19 -10.95
C GLU A 191 -19.19 0.33 -9.79
N VAL A 192 -18.88 -0.95 -10.07
CA VAL A 192 -18.39 -1.92 -9.09
C VAL A 192 -17.06 -2.50 -9.60
N SER A 193 -15.96 -1.93 -9.18
CA SER A 193 -14.61 -2.30 -9.63
C SER A 193 -14.16 -3.70 -9.18
N HIS A 194 -14.68 -4.21 -8.07
CA HIS A 194 -14.30 -5.51 -7.52
C HIS A 194 -15.52 -6.25 -6.99
N SER A 195 -15.53 -7.56 -7.17
CA SER A 195 -16.45 -8.50 -6.50
C SER A 195 -15.68 -9.28 -5.42
N LEU A 196 -16.38 -9.72 -4.36
CA LEU A 196 -15.79 -10.56 -3.33
C LEU A 196 -16.03 -12.05 -3.69
N GLU A 197 -14.94 -12.80 -3.76
CA GLU A 197 -14.97 -14.25 -3.95
C GLU A 197 -14.63 -14.96 -2.64
N ILE A 198 -15.42 -15.96 -2.28
CA ILE A 198 -15.15 -16.79 -1.09
C ILE A 198 -14.11 -17.84 -1.46
N LYS A 199 -12.99 -17.85 -0.74
CA LYS A 199 -11.92 -18.85 -0.89
C LYS A 199 -11.70 -19.64 0.38
N PRO A 200 -11.46 -20.96 0.29
CA PRO A 200 -11.06 -21.73 1.46
C PRO A 200 -9.67 -21.29 1.94
N ALA A 201 -9.49 -21.16 3.24
CA ALA A 201 -8.25 -20.78 3.89
C ALA A 201 -7.69 -21.90 4.78
N PRO A 202 -7.23 -23.03 4.19
CA PRO A 202 -6.67 -24.13 4.96
C PRO A 202 -5.34 -23.75 5.66
N ARG A 203 -4.63 -22.79 5.08
CA ARG A 203 -3.43 -22.18 5.64
C ARG A 203 -3.75 -20.75 6.04
N ARG A 204 -3.69 -20.48 7.33
CA ARG A 204 -4.14 -19.21 7.90
C ARG A 204 -3.33 -18.81 9.11
N PHE A 205 -3.33 -17.54 9.41
CA PHE A 205 -2.69 -16.97 10.58
C PHE A 205 -3.53 -15.85 11.16
N ILE A 206 -3.27 -15.55 12.41
CA ILE A 206 -3.78 -14.35 13.10
C ILE A 206 -2.59 -13.51 13.52
N LYS A 207 -2.75 -12.20 13.52
CA LYS A 207 -1.71 -11.29 14.01
C LYS A 207 -2.02 -10.85 15.44
N PHE A 208 -0.99 -10.87 16.28
CA PHE A 208 -1.03 -10.29 17.61
C PHE A 208 -0.08 -9.10 17.68
N ARG A 209 -0.54 -8.05 18.31
CA ARG A 209 0.29 -6.87 18.62
C ARG A 209 0.55 -6.87 20.13
N ASN A 210 1.79 -6.95 20.51
CA ASN A 210 2.25 -6.95 21.93
C ASN A 210 2.54 -5.52 22.41
#